data_7db3eb7234759477e8e617fe2e8601fb
#
_entry.id   7db3eb7234759477e8e617fe2e8601fb
#
_cell.length_a   1.000
_cell.length_b   1.000
_cell.length_c   1.000
_cell.angle_alpha   90.00
_cell.angle_beta   90.00
_cell.angle_gamma   90.00
#
_symmetry.space_group_name_H-M   'P 1'
#
loop_
_entity.id
_entity.type
_entity.pdbx_description
1 polymer ?
#
loop_
_entity_poly.entity_id
_entity_poly.type
_entity_poly.pdbx_seq_one_letter_code
_entity_poly.pdbx_strand_id
1 'polypeptide(L)'
;MQAGRLRDLVTIQNATTIRAPSGQPVETWHDGKTTWAEVRGISGRELVAAGAESAQATIRVWIRFRRDITAASRLKVNTGPFKGAILNIIGPPIPDAKGVQMEILCKQGAEK
;
A
#
# COMPACT_ATOMS: atom_id res chain seq x y z
N MET A 1 5.67 14.18 11.60
CA MET A 1 6.18 13.60 10.33
C MET A 1 6.97 14.64 9.58
N GLN A 2 8.06 14.23 8.99
CA GLN A 2 8.88 15.13 8.20
C GLN A 2 8.51 15.00 6.73
N ALA A 3 8.11 16.11 6.12
CA ALA A 3 7.68 16.11 4.73
C ALA A 3 8.79 15.63 3.79
N GLY A 4 10.04 15.89 4.14
CA GLY A 4 11.17 15.49 3.28
C GLY A 4 11.34 13.99 3.13
N ARG A 5 10.73 13.19 3.98
CA ARG A 5 10.78 11.74 3.88
C ARG A 5 9.79 11.18 2.86
N LEU A 6 8.79 11.99 2.49
CA LEU A 6 7.79 11.55 1.54
C LEU A 6 8.24 11.92 0.14
N ARG A 7 9.09 11.09 -0.44
CA ARG A 7 9.75 11.37 -1.70
C ARG A 7 9.23 10.58 -2.88
N ASP A 8 8.39 9.60 -2.62
CA ASP A 8 7.92 8.74 -3.70
C ASP A 8 6.46 9.05 -3.98
N LEU A 9 6.10 9.02 -5.26
CA LEU A 9 4.71 9.19 -5.64
C LEU A 9 4.05 7.83 -5.76
N VAL A 10 2.90 7.68 -5.14
CA VAL A 10 2.12 6.46 -5.23
C VAL A 10 0.70 6.81 -5.64
N THR A 11 0.10 5.95 -6.45
CA THR A 11 -1.30 6.08 -6.84
C THR A 11 -2.10 5.05 -6.05
N ILE A 12 -3.15 5.52 -5.41
CA ILE A 12 -4.02 4.65 -4.63
C ILE A 12 -5.00 3.99 -5.58
N GLN A 13 -5.07 2.67 -5.55
CA GLN A 13 -5.99 1.93 -6.41
C GLN A 13 -6.99 1.19 -5.55
N ASN A 14 -8.25 1.32 -5.91
CA ASN A 14 -9.33 0.61 -5.27
C ASN A 14 -10.08 -0.18 -6.32
N ALA A 15 -10.61 -1.32 -5.92
CA ALA A 15 -11.30 -2.20 -6.83
C ALA A 15 -12.80 -2.06 -6.68
N THR A 16 -13.49 -2.23 -7.80
CA THR A 16 -14.94 -2.46 -7.79
C THR A 16 -15.18 -3.83 -8.40
N THR A 17 -16.22 -4.48 -7.92
CA THR A 17 -16.59 -5.79 -8.44
C THR A 17 -17.84 -5.63 -9.26
N ILE A 18 -17.78 -6.06 -10.51
CA ILE A 18 -18.95 -6.07 -11.39
C ILE A 18 -19.23 -7.51 -11.78
N ARG A 19 -20.45 -7.76 -12.17
CA ARG A 19 -20.82 -9.11 -12.58
C ARG A 19 -20.68 -9.23 -14.09
N ALA A 20 -19.89 -10.21 -14.51
CA ALA A 20 -19.71 -10.48 -15.93
C ALA A 20 -20.98 -11.06 -16.52
N PRO A 21 -21.12 -11.05 -17.86
CA PRO A 21 -22.28 -11.67 -18.48
C PRO A 21 -22.47 -13.14 -18.10
N SER A 22 -21.37 -13.83 -17.76
CA SER A 22 -21.45 -15.21 -17.30
C SER A 22 -21.94 -15.35 -15.87
N GLY A 23 -22.14 -14.23 -15.17
CA GLY A 23 -22.57 -14.24 -13.79
C GLY A 23 -21.44 -14.22 -12.78
N GLN A 24 -20.19 -14.35 -13.22
CA GLN A 24 -19.06 -14.36 -12.31
C GLN A 24 -18.66 -12.95 -11.92
N PRO A 25 -18.24 -12.75 -10.67
CA PRO A 25 -17.73 -11.43 -10.28
C PRO A 25 -16.39 -11.15 -10.95
N VAL A 26 -16.24 -9.92 -11.43
CA VAL A 26 -15.02 -9.45 -12.05
C VAL A 26 -14.54 -8.24 -11.29
N GLU A 27 -13.32 -8.28 -10.80
CA GLU A 27 -12.72 -7.19 -10.07
C GLU A 27 -12.03 -6.24 -11.03
N THR A 28 -12.35 -4.96 -10.91
CA THR A 28 -11.73 -3.94 -11.76
C THR A 28 -11.05 -2.92 -10.86
N TRP A 29 -9.78 -2.64 -11.14
CA TRP A 29 -9.00 -1.70 -10.36
C TRP A 29 -9.05 -0.33 -11.02
N HIS A 30 -9.24 0.69 -10.17
CA HIS A 30 -9.34 2.07 -10.63
C HIS A 30 -8.27 2.90 -9.97
N ASP A 31 -7.59 3.72 -10.76
CA ASP A 31 -6.62 4.66 -10.22
C ASP A 31 -7.37 5.77 -9.48
N GLY A 32 -7.00 5.96 -8.24
CA GLY A 32 -7.51 7.07 -7.46
C GLY A 32 -6.51 8.20 -7.44
N LYS A 33 -6.35 8.80 -6.27
CA LYS A 33 -5.46 9.93 -6.14
C LYS A 33 -4.02 9.50 -6.04
N THR A 34 -3.13 10.36 -6.48
CA THR A 34 -1.69 10.18 -6.36
C THR A 34 -1.20 11.07 -5.24
N THR A 35 -0.37 10.53 -4.36
CA THR A 35 0.12 11.27 -3.21
C THR A 35 1.55 10.89 -2.93
N TRP A 36 2.21 11.72 -2.13
CA TRP A 36 3.59 11.47 -1.72
C TRP A 36 3.63 10.46 -0.57
N ALA A 37 4.64 9.63 -0.60
CA ALA A 37 4.81 8.58 0.40
C ALA A 37 6.29 8.29 0.59
N GLU A 38 6.60 7.57 1.65
CA GLU A 38 7.91 6.97 1.85
C GLU A 38 7.75 5.47 1.67
N VAL A 39 8.43 4.90 0.67
CA VAL A 39 8.34 3.48 0.36
C VAL A 39 9.67 2.85 0.70
N ARG A 40 9.68 1.93 1.66
CA ARG A 40 10.91 1.30 2.13
C ARG A 40 10.77 -0.20 2.23
N GLY A 41 11.84 -0.90 1.86
CA GLY A 41 11.88 -2.34 2.06
C GLY A 41 12.04 -2.65 3.55
N ILE A 42 11.46 -3.76 3.98
CA ILE A 42 11.61 -4.24 5.35
C ILE A 42 12.75 -5.22 5.38
N SER A 43 13.72 -5.00 6.27
CA SER A 43 14.86 -5.91 6.38
C SER A 43 14.43 -7.24 6.99
N GLY A 44 15.25 -8.27 6.72
CA GLY A 44 14.99 -9.57 7.32
C GLY A 44 14.98 -9.53 8.84
N ARG A 45 15.83 -8.67 9.42
CA ARG A 45 15.87 -8.51 10.86
C ARG A 45 14.56 -7.97 11.40
N GLU A 46 13.98 -6.99 10.71
CA GLU A 46 12.70 -6.44 11.11
C GLU A 46 11.58 -7.47 10.99
N LEU A 47 11.63 -8.30 9.96
CA LEU A 47 10.63 -9.33 9.78
C LEU A 47 10.66 -10.34 10.93
N VAL A 48 11.87 -10.73 11.34
CA VAL A 48 12.01 -11.68 12.46
C VAL A 48 11.45 -11.07 13.73
N ALA A 49 11.76 -9.81 14.00
CA ALA A 49 11.31 -9.14 15.21
C ALA A 49 9.81 -8.90 15.22
N ALA A 50 9.20 -8.76 14.05
CA ALA A 50 7.78 -8.40 13.97
C ALA A 50 6.84 -9.58 14.19
N GLY A 51 7.33 -10.79 14.05
CA GLY A 51 6.49 -11.96 14.25
C GLY A 51 5.83 -12.46 12.98
N ALA A 52 5.03 -13.49 13.13
CA ALA A 52 4.52 -14.23 11.99
C ALA A 52 3.58 -13.43 11.10
N GLU A 53 2.74 -12.60 11.69
CA GLU A 53 1.78 -11.83 10.88
C GLU A 53 2.46 -10.87 9.94
N SER A 54 3.48 -10.20 10.45
CA SER A 54 4.19 -9.21 9.65
C SER A 54 5.25 -9.83 8.76
N ALA A 55 5.53 -11.11 8.94
CA ALA A 55 6.57 -11.78 8.16
C ALA A 55 6.23 -11.84 6.67
N GLN A 56 4.96 -11.68 6.31
CA GLN A 56 4.57 -11.66 4.91
C GLN A 56 4.79 -10.30 4.27
N ALA A 57 4.90 -9.26 5.07
CA ALA A 57 5.11 -7.92 4.53
C ALA A 57 6.57 -7.76 4.13
N THR A 58 6.80 -7.19 2.96
CA THR A 58 8.15 -6.92 2.48
C THR A 58 8.42 -5.44 2.30
N ILE A 59 7.39 -4.63 2.33
CA ILE A 59 7.49 -3.18 2.08
C ILE A 59 6.66 -2.45 3.12
N ARG A 60 7.23 -1.37 3.65
CA ARG A 60 6.53 -0.48 4.57
C ARG A 60 6.35 0.86 3.87
N VAL A 61 5.14 1.39 3.92
CA VAL A 61 4.82 2.67 3.31
C VAL A 61 4.32 3.62 4.38
N TRP A 62 4.93 4.81 4.45
CA TRP A 62 4.44 5.90 5.30
C TRP A 62 3.80 6.94 4.40
N ILE A 63 2.62 7.39 4.76
CA ILE A 63 1.84 8.31 3.94
C ILE A 63 1.04 9.20 4.89
N ARG A 64 0.67 10.39 4.45
CA ARG A 64 -0.17 11.24 5.26
C ARG A 64 -1.53 10.57 5.45
N PHE A 65 -2.12 10.79 6.61
CA PHE A 65 -3.38 10.14 6.94
C PHE A 65 -4.43 10.41 5.86
N ARG A 66 -5.09 9.37 5.41
CA ARG A 66 -6.13 9.42 4.38
C ARG A 66 -7.18 8.38 4.71
N ARG A 67 -8.37 8.61 4.22
CA ARG A 67 -9.46 7.66 4.43
C ARG A 67 -9.78 6.84 3.19
N ASP A 68 -9.16 7.14 2.06
CA ASP A 68 -9.41 6.42 0.81
C ASP A 68 -8.52 5.21 0.62
N ILE A 69 -7.73 4.86 1.63
CA ILE A 69 -6.90 3.67 1.61
C ILE A 69 -7.43 2.70 2.66
N THR A 70 -7.73 1.48 2.23
CA THR A 70 -8.22 0.44 3.13
C THR A 70 -7.38 -0.81 2.94
N ALA A 71 -7.66 -1.84 3.74
CA ALA A 71 -6.95 -3.11 3.61
C ALA A 71 -7.19 -3.76 2.26
N ALA A 72 -8.23 -3.36 1.54
CA ALA A 72 -8.55 -3.89 0.22
C ALA A 72 -7.94 -3.08 -0.91
N SER A 73 -7.30 -1.96 -0.59
CA SER A 73 -6.65 -1.13 -1.60
C SER A 73 -5.29 -1.70 -1.99
N ARG A 74 -4.72 -1.14 -3.04
CA ARG A 74 -3.32 -1.41 -3.36
C ARG A 74 -2.69 -0.11 -3.84
N LEU A 75 -1.36 -0.08 -3.84
CA LEU A 75 -0.61 1.12 -4.19
C LEU A 75 0.25 0.84 -5.40
N LYS A 76 0.22 1.74 -6.36
CA LYS A 76 1.10 1.67 -7.52
C LYS A 76 2.19 2.71 -7.32
N VAL A 77 3.45 2.26 -7.32
CA VAL A 77 4.57 3.16 -7.11
C VAL A 77 4.97 3.78 -8.43
N ASN A 78 5.00 5.10 -8.47
CA ASN A 78 5.26 5.82 -9.71
C ASN A 78 6.69 6.34 -9.82
N THR A 79 7.38 6.52 -8.71
CA THR A 79 8.74 7.01 -8.71
C THR A 79 9.57 6.28 -7.66
N GLY A 80 10.88 6.47 -7.71
CA GLY A 80 11.79 5.93 -6.70
C GLY A 80 12.26 4.53 -7.02
N PRO A 81 12.95 3.90 -6.06
CA PRO A 81 13.54 2.57 -6.29
C PRO A 81 12.52 1.48 -6.62
N PHE A 82 11.28 1.66 -6.18
CA PHE A 82 10.23 0.66 -6.41
C PHE A 82 9.31 1.05 -7.56
N LYS A 83 9.74 1.98 -8.41
CA LYS A 83 8.92 2.44 -9.52
C LYS A 83 8.38 1.27 -10.33
N GLY A 84 7.08 1.30 -10.59
CA GLY A 84 6.41 0.26 -11.36
C GLY A 84 5.84 -0.86 -10.52
N ALA A 85 6.16 -0.92 -9.23
CA ALA A 85 5.67 -1.99 -8.38
C ALA A 85 4.22 -1.77 -7.99
N ILE A 86 3.49 -2.85 -7.90
CA ILE A 86 2.14 -2.85 -7.34
C ILE A 86 2.26 -3.46 -5.95
N LEU A 87 1.84 -2.70 -4.94
CA LEU A 87 1.97 -3.11 -3.56
C LEU A 87 0.60 -3.49 -3.02
N ASN A 88 0.45 -4.76 -2.66
CA ASN A 88 -0.79 -5.22 -2.04
C ASN A 88 -0.71 -4.98 -0.55
N ILE A 89 -1.75 -4.37 0.01
CA ILE A 89 -1.79 -4.01 1.41
C ILE A 89 -2.08 -5.25 2.25
N ILE A 90 -1.28 -5.45 3.28
CA ILE A 90 -1.46 -6.54 4.22
C ILE A 90 -1.93 -5.95 5.53
N GLY A 91 -3.19 -6.22 5.88
CA GLY A 91 -3.77 -5.68 7.08
C GLY A 91 -4.17 -4.22 6.92
N PRO A 92 -4.85 -3.67 7.90
CA PRO A 92 -5.35 -2.30 7.80
C PRO A 92 -4.23 -1.27 7.96
N PRO A 93 -4.36 -0.11 7.30
CA PRO A 93 -3.45 0.99 7.57
C PRO A 93 -3.56 1.42 9.04
N ILE A 94 -2.43 1.75 9.63
CA ILE A 94 -2.38 2.10 11.05
C ILE A 94 -2.00 3.56 11.20
N PRO A 95 -2.91 4.42 11.69
CA PRO A 95 -2.58 5.82 11.93
C PRO A 95 -1.59 5.94 13.07
N ASP A 96 -0.74 6.96 13.02
CA ASP A 96 0.14 7.22 14.14
C ASP A 96 -0.68 7.85 15.29
N ALA A 97 0.00 8.08 16.43
CA ALA A 97 -0.69 8.56 17.62
C ALA A 97 -1.35 9.91 17.41
N LYS A 98 -0.83 10.73 16.50
CA LYS A 98 -1.36 12.05 16.25
C LYS A 98 -2.35 12.10 15.09
N GLY A 99 -2.51 10.99 14.36
CA GLY A 99 -3.40 10.97 13.22
C GLY A 99 -2.91 11.77 12.03
N VAL A 100 -1.62 12.07 11.95
CA VAL A 100 -1.05 12.88 10.89
C VAL A 100 -0.60 12.01 9.72
N GLN A 101 -0.10 10.83 10.02
CA GLN A 101 0.38 9.90 9.00
C GLN A 101 -0.07 8.50 9.37
N MET A 102 0.09 7.59 8.44
CA MET A 102 -0.24 6.21 8.72
C MET A 102 0.79 5.29 8.08
N GLU A 103 0.96 4.13 8.71
CA GLU A 103 1.86 3.10 8.25
C GLU A 103 1.06 2.02 7.56
N ILE A 104 1.54 1.59 6.41
CA ILE A 104 0.89 0.56 5.63
C ILE A 104 1.92 -0.52 5.36
N LEU A 105 1.63 -1.74 5.78
CA LEU A 105 2.48 -2.88 5.49
C LEU A 105 2.00 -3.52 4.20
N CYS A 106 2.93 -3.74 3.28
CA CYS A 106 2.59 -4.21 1.95
C CYS A 106 3.45 -5.38 1.54
N LYS A 107 2.96 -6.11 0.58
CA LYS A 107 3.68 -7.15 -0.10
C LYS A 107 3.76 -6.77 -1.56
N GLN A 108 4.95 -6.83 -2.15
CA GLN A 108 5.10 -6.56 -3.56
C GLN A 108 4.41 -7.66 -4.33
N GLY A 109 3.36 -7.30 -5.05
CA GLY A 109 2.55 -8.26 -5.72
C GLY A 109 2.95 -8.48 -7.15
N ALA A 110 2.57 -9.62 -7.66
CA ALA A 110 2.74 -9.93 -9.06
C ALA A 110 1.46 -9.68 -9.83
N GLU A 111 0.55 -8.98 -9.26
CA GLU A 111 -0.75 -8.75 -9.86
C GLU A 111 -0.67 -7.92 -11.12
N LYS A 112 -1.51 -8.22 -12.02
CA LYS A 112 -1.57 -7.51 -13.27
C LYS A 112 -2.84 -6.72 -13.39
#